data_7e70af1d36830d2a8a1dea8dcf838dac
#
_entry.id   7e70af1d36830d2a8a1dea8dcf838dac
#
_cell.length_a   1.000
_cell.length_b   1.000
_cell.length_c   1.000
_cell.angle_alpha   90.00
_cell.angle_beta   90.00
_cell.angle_gamma   90.00
#
_symmetry.space_group_name_H-M   'P 1'
#
loop_
_entity.id
_entity.type
_entity.pdbx_description
1 polymer ?
#
loop_
_entity_poly.entity_id
_entity_poly.type
_entity_poly.pdbx_seq_one_letter_code
_entity_poly.pdbx_strand_id
1 'polypeptide(L)'
;MVLLQVHTLHLKLIIQMSKLSRGKYSQAISDRSGMAFPYNEMVKEWNGSLVHVSEFEAKQPQLQPTRFTGDPQGLDNARPARTEPATQSMLPGNPFSLTSGSTTVTVTEPSHGRSTSDTVVFRNVNGSPGGVAYTVFENSSGYSITKINDDSYSFVLGATPTVTETSGGMTVTAGPVTLTP
;
A
#
# COMPACT_ATOMS: atom_id res chain seq x y z
N MET A 1 -9.13 -4.17 77.78
CA MET A 1 -8.71 -5.28 76.86
C MET A 1 -9.45 -5.25 75.51
N VAL A 2 -10.73 -4.96 75.49
CA VAL A 2 -11.53 -4.92 74.21
C VAL A 2 -11.12 -3.78 73.27
N LEU A 3 -10.79 -2.59 73.77
CA LEU A 3 -10.38 -1.43 72.96
C LEU A 3 -9.08 -1.66 72.16
N LEU A 4 -8.12 -2.40 72.74
CA LEU A 4 -6.85 -2.68 72.06
C LEU A 4 -7.03 -3.64 70.90
N GLN A 5 -7.99 -4.57 71.00
CA GLN A 5 -8.30 -5.59 70.01
C GLN A 5 -9.02 -5.00 68.79
N VAL A 6 -9.91 -4.01 69.01
CA VAL A 6 -10.60 -3.28 67.93
C VAL A 6 -9.59 -2.42 67.15
N HIS A 7 -8.62 -1.81 67.84
CA HIS A 7 -7.60 -0.97 67.22
C HIS A 7 -6.65 -1.78 66.30
N THR A 8 -6.25 -2.98 66.74
CA THR A 8 -5.42 -3.90 65.96
C THR A 8 -6.15 -4.48 64.74
N LEU A 9 -7.46 -4.74 64.86
CA LEU A 9 -8.31 -5.16 63.73
C LEU A 9 -8.46 -4.03 62.71
N HIS A 10 -8.70 -2.80 63.16
CA HIS A 10 -8.81 -1.65 62.26
C HIS A 10 -7.48 -1.35 61.53
N LEU A 11 -6.34 -1.46 62.22
CA LEU A 11 -5.02 -1.28 61.62
C LEU A 11 -4.70 -2.37 60.59
N LYS A 12 -5.09 -3.64 60.84
CA LYS A 12 -4.95 -4.72 59.90
C LYS A 12 -5.83 -4.51 58.65
N LEU A 13 -7.06 -4.01 58.81
CA LEU A 13 -7.96 -3.72 57.71
C LEU A 13 -7.44 -2.57 56.84
N ILE A 14 -6.89 -1.51 57.45
CA ILE A 14 -6.30 -0.38 56.72
C ILE A 14 -5.03 -0.79 55.99
N ILE A 15 -4.21 -1.67 56.56
CA ILE A 15 -3.01 -2.19 55.88
C ILE A 15 -3.40 -3.09 54.69
N GLN A 16 -4.53 -3.79 54.76
CA GLN A 16 -5.02 -4.64 53.67
C GLN A 16 -5.62 -3.83 52.51
N MET A 17 -6.30 -2.71 52.85
CA MET A 17 -6.84 -1.80 51.83
C MET A 17 -5.77 -1.00 51.07
N SER A 18 -4.61 -0.75 51.71
CA SER A 18 -3.50 -0.02 51.05
C SER A 18 -2.70 -0.84 50.05
N LYS A 19 -2.99 -2.14 49.90
CA LYS A 19 -2.32 -3.03 48.92
C LYS A 19 -3.01 -3.06 47.54
N LEU A 20 -4.20 -2.48 47.42
CA LEU A 20 -5.07 -2.64 46.24
C LEU A 20 -4.75 -1.72 45.08
N SER A 21 -3.80 -0.79 45.18
CA SER A 21 -3.61 0.22 44.15
C SER A 21 -2.15 0.70 44.04
N ARG A 22 -1.23 -0.23 43.75
CA ARG A 22 0.21 0.08 43.63
C ARG A 22 0.78 -0.20 42.24
N GLY A 23 0.08 0.13 41.16
CA GLY A 23 0.56 -0.10 39.79
C GLY A 23 0.97 -1.56 39.58
N LYS A 24 2.22 -1.84 39.24
CA LYS A 24 2.72 -3.20 38.99
C LYS A 24 2.64 -4.17 40.19
N TYR A 25 2.44 -3.66 41.39
CA TYR A 25 2.25 -4.45 42.63
C TYR A 25 0.78 -4.56 43.03
N SER A 26 -0.15 -4.12 42.17
CA SER A 26 -1.59 -4.32 42.42
C SER A 26 -1.94 -5.79 42.27
N GLN A 27 -3.14 -6.15 42.73
CA GLN A 27 -3.72 -7.47 42.47
C GLN A 27 -4.54 -7.42 41.19
N ALA A 28 -4.52 -8.52 40.47
CA ALA A 28 -5.40 -8.78 39.31
C ALA A 28 -6.14 -10.09 39.53
N ILE A 29 -7.29 -10.22 38.93
CA ILE A 29 -8.11 -11.43 38.97
C ILE A 29 -7.72 -12.30 37.78
N SER A 30 -7.44 -13.59 38.02
CA SER A 30 -7.22 -14.55 36.96
C SER A 30 -8.53 -14.86 36.24
N ASP A 31 -8.49 -14.80 34.89
CA ASP A 31 -9.66 -15.14 34.06
C ASP A 31 -10.04 -16.62 34.15
N ARG A 32 -9.13 -17.47 34.63
CA ARG A 32 -9.37 -18.92 34.71
C ARG A 32 -9.99 -19.32 36.04
N SER A 33 -9.40 -18.90 37.17
CA SER A 33 -9.88 -19.30 38.50
C SER A 33 -10.76 -18.26 39.18
N GLY A 34 -10.74 -17.00 38.71
CA GLY A 34 -11.42 -15.89 39.39
C GLY A 34 -10.73 -15.46 40.69
N MET A 35 -9.55 -16.00 41.00
CA MET A 35 -8.78 -15.65 42.19
C MET A 35 -7.91 -14.42 41.96
N ALA A 36 -7.65 -13.67 43.01
CA ALA A 36 -6.78 -12.49 42.98
C ALA A 36 -5.33 -12.88 43.23
N PHE A 37 -4.46 -12.53 42.26
CA PHE A 37 -3.02 -12.75 42.30
C PHE A 37 -2.24 -11.43 42.14
N PRO A 38 -0.97 -11.34 42.51
CA PRO A 38 -0.13 -10.18 42.22
C PRO A 38 -0.04 -9.96 40.68
N TYR A 39 -0.23 -8.71 40.26
CA TYR A 39 -0.25 -8.37 38.82
C TYR A 39 1.07 -8.72 38.10
N ASN A 40 2.20 -8.65 38.79
CA ASN A 40 3.52 -9.00 38.24
C ASN A 40 3.71 -10.50 37.98
N GLU A 41 2.82 -11.36 38.50
CA GLU A 41 2.82 -12.81 38.29
C GLU A 41 1.76 -13.23 37.27
N MET A 42 1.05 -12.26 36.70
CA MET A 42 0.04 -12.51 35.65
C MET A 42 0.67 -12.61 34.28
N VAL A 43 0.25 -13.58 33.50
CA VAL A 43 0.72 -13.87 32.15
C VAL A 43 -0.47 -13.93 31.19
N LYS A 44 -0.29 -13.38 29.99
CA LYS A 44 -1.33 -13.45 28.95
C LYS A 44 -1.17 -14.74 28.15
N GLU A 45 -2.23 -15.53 28.08
CA GLU A 45 -2.29 -16.75 27.29
C GLU A 45 -2.48 -16.47 25.77
N TRP A 46 -2.33 -17.50 24.99
CA TRP A 46 -2.51 -17.48 23.54
C TRP A 46 -3.93 -17.08 23.09
N ASN A 47 -4.94 -17.36 23.91
CA ASN A 47 -6.35 -17.01 23.68
C ASN A 47 -6.68 -15.56 24.09
N GLY A 48 -5.74 -14.86 24.72
CA GLY A 48 -5.89 -13.50 25.21
C GLY A 48 -6.24 -13.37 26.68
N SER A 49 -6.56 -14.48 27.38
CA SER A 49 -6.87 -14.50 28.81
C SER A 49 -5.65 -14.10 29.66
N LEU A 50 -5.89 -13.36 30.72
CA LEU A 50 -4.88 -12.98 31.70
C LEU A 50 -4.98 -13.93 32.89
N VAL A 51 -3.98 -14.78 33.08
CA VAL A 51 -3.96 -15.82 34.11
C VAL A 51 -2.70 -15.74 34.98
N HIS A 52 -2.73 -16.33 36.16
CA HIS A 52 -1.54 -16.46 36.99
C HIS A 52 -0.56 -17.48 36.36
N VAL A 53 0.74 -17.29 36.56
CA VAL A 53 1.79 -18.16 36.00
C VAL A 53 1.62 -19.64 36.36
N SER A 54 1.02 -19.97 37.53
CA SER A 54 0.74 -21.37 37.92
C SER A 54 -0.43 -21.98 37.15
N GLU A 55 -1.27 -21.16 36.53
CA GLU A 55 -2.45 -21.58 35.75
C GLU A 55 -2.19 -21.47 34.26
N PHE A 56 -1.02 -21.01 33.87
CA PHE A 56 -0.65 -20.80 32.47
C PHE A 56 -0.66 -22.12 31.69
N GLU A 57 -1.32 -22.09 30.55
CA GLU A 57 -1.39 -23.20 29.61
C GLU A 57 -0.84 -22.81 28.24
N ALA A 58 0.16 -23.52 27.80
CA ALA A 58 0.73 -23.30 26.47
C ALA A 58 -0.27 -23.67 25.37
N LYS A 59 -0.22 -22.96 24.25
CA LYS A 59 -1.02 -23.28 23.08
C LYS A 59 -0.73 -24.71 22.61
N GLN A 60 -1.77 -25.49 22.42
CA GLN A 60 -1.65 -26.85 21.87
C GLN A 60 -1.08 -26.78 20.43
N PRO A 61 -0.05 -27.57 20.12
CA PRO A 61 0.57 -27.59 18.79
C PRO A 61 -0.42 -27.88 17.64
N GLN A 62 -1.49 -28.61 17.92
CA GLN A 62 -2.54 -28.92 16.94
C GLN A 62 -3.35 -27.70 16.49
N LEU A 63 -3.38 -26.63 17.29
CA LEU A 63 -4.07 -25.39 16.96
C LEU A 63 -3.21 -24.46 16.08
N GLN A 64 -1.97 -24.83 15.82
CA GLN A 64 -1.13 -24.10 14.85
C GLN A 64 -1.41 -24.68 13.47
N PRO A 65 -1.62 -23.83 12.44
CA PRO A 65 -1.76 -24.32 11.09
C PRO A 65 -0.49 -25.11 10.71
N THR A 66 -0.71 -26.34 10.25
CA THR A 66 0.38 -27.17 9.77
C THR A 66 1.00 -26.51 8.55
N ARG A 67 2.30 -26.28 8.56
CA ARG A 67 3.01 -25.82 7.37
C ARG A 67 2.93 -26.88 6.31
N PHE A 68 2.38 -26.53 5.15
CA PHE A 68 2.44 -27.40 3.99
C PHE A 68 3.86 -27.39 3.45
N THR A 69 4.62 -28.43 3.77
CA THR A 69 5.97 -28.63 3.24
C THR A 69 5.98 -29.36 1.89
N GLY A 70 4.81 -29.57 1.30
CA GLY A 70 4.63 -30.39 0.10
C GLY A 70 5.03 -29.72 -1.22
N ASP A 71 5.18 -28.39 -1.24
CA ASP A 71 5.63 -27.67 -2.44
C ASP A 71 6.95 -26.96 -2.18
N PRO A 72 8.09 -27.54 -2.64
CA PRO A 72 9.39 -26.91 -2.48
C PRO A 72 9.56 -25.60 -3.28
N GLN A 73 8.63 -25.28 -4.17
CA GLN A 73 8.59 -24.03 -4.92
C GLN A 73 7.68 -22.97 -4.28
N GLY A 74 6.86 -23.37 -3.31
CA GLY A 74 6.00 -22.46 -2.57
C GLY A 74 6.75 -21.65 -1.53
N LEU A 75 6.61 -20.33 -1.57
CA LEU A 75 7.13 -19.46 -0.52
C LEU A 75 6.11 -19.36 0.62
N ASP A 76 6.57 -19.60 1.85
CA ASP A 76 5.74 -19.58 3.07
C ASP A 76 5.05 -18.21 3.30
N ASN A 77 5.75 -17.14 2.93
CA ASN A 77 5.27 -15.75 2.98
C ASN A 77 5.65 -15.03 1.70
N ALA A 78 5.11 -15.49 0.59
CA ALA A 78 5.39 -14.89 -0.70
C ALA A 78 4.99 -13.40 -0.69
N ARG A 79 5.98 -12.55 -0.94
CA ARG A 79 5.78 -11.13 -1.22
C ARG A 79 6.47 -10.80 -2.53
N PRO A 80 5.95 -11.31 -3.66
CA PRO A 80 6.51 -10.99 -4.96
C PRO A 80 6.42 -9.49 -5.17
N ALA A 81 7.38 -8.95 -5.91
CA ALA A 81 7.25 -7.60 -6.43
C ALA A 81 5.94 -7.53 -7.22
N ARG A 82 5.14 -6.54 -6.93
CA ARG A 82 3.87 -6.34 -7.62
C ARG A 82 4.18 -5.94 -9.05
N THR A 83 4.03 -6.86 -9.98
CA THR A 83 4.04 -6.58 -11.40
C THR A 83 2.63 -6.14 -11.77
N GLU A 84 2.42 -4.85 -11.85
CA GLU A 84 1.17 -4.35 -12.41
C GLU A 84 1.22 -4.58 -13.92
N PRO A 85 0.13 -5.08 -14.54
CA PRO A 85 0.06 -5.16 -15.97
C PRO A 85 0.22 -3.74 -16.53
N ALA A 86 0.95 -3.62 -17.63
CA ALA A 86 1.13 -2.36 -18.31
C ALA A 86 -0.24 -1.82 -18.74
N THR A 87 -0.72 -0.77 -18.10
CA THR A 87 -2.02 -0.16 -18.35
C THR A 87 -1.88 1.09 -19.22
N GLN A 88 -2.98 1.45 -19.87
CA GLN A 88 -3.07 2.76 -20.54
C GLN A 88 -3.32 3.85 -19.48
N SER A 89 -2.63 4.98 -19.61
CA SER A 89 -2.97 6.20 -18.90
C SER A 89 -3.79 7.12 -19.77
N MET A 90 -4.85 7.71 -19.22
CA MET A 90 -5.59 8.76 -19.90
C MET A 90 -4.81 10.07 -19.80
N LEU A 91 -4.59 10.72 -20.95
CA LEU A 91 -3.89 11.99 -20.99
C LEU A 91 -4.84 13.17 -20.67
N PRO A 92 -4.30 14.30 -20.21
CA PRO A 92 -5.07 15.55 -20.11
C PRO A 92 -5.67 15.97 -21.46
N GLY A 93 -6.67 16.83 -21.42
CA GLY A 93 -7.27 17.36 -22.65
C GLY A 93 -6.24 18.09 -23.53
N ASN A 94 -6.19 17.74 -24.80
CA ASN A 94 -5.26 18.27 -25.80
C ASN A 94 -3.77 18.09 -25.38
N PRO A 95 -3.31 16.84 -25.22
CA PRO A 95 -2.00 16.57 -24.64
C PRO A 95 -0.82 16.89 -25.56
N PHE A 96 -1.04 16.98 -26.88
CA PHE A 96 0.00 17.20 -27.87
C PHE A 96 0.25 18.70 -28.09
N SER A 97 1.46 19.15 -27.86
CA SER A 97 1.94 20.48 -28.27
C SER A 97 2.77 20.34 -29.52
N LEU A 98 2.29 20.96 -30.60
CA LEU A 98 2.85 20.89 -31.94
C LEU A 98 3.35 22.26 -32.37
N THR A 99 4.46 22.26 -33.13
CA THR A 99 5.00 23.45 -33.75
C THR A 99 5.07 23.25 -35.26
N SER A 100 4.49 24.17 -36.02
CA SER A 100 4.54 24.13 -37.49
C SER A 100 5.98 24.00 -38.00
N GLY A 101 6.21 23.06 -38.91
CA GLY A 101 7.51 22.80 -39.45
C GLY A 101 8.43 21.90 -38.61
N SER A 102 8.02 21.52 -37.40
CA SER A 102 8.82 20.65 -36.54
C SER A 102 8.14 19.27 -36.40
N THR A 103 8.91 18.21 -36.59
CA THR A 103 8.43 16.82 -36.35
C THR A 103 8.46 16.44 -34.86
N THR A 104 9.08 17.24 -34.00
CA THR A 104 9.12 16.98 -32.57
C THR A 104 7.81 17.44 -31.91
N VAL A 105 7.12 16.51 -31.29
CA VAL A 105 5.88 16.74 -30.56
C VAL A 105 6.15 16.59 -29.06
N THR A 106 5.69 17.55 -28.28
CA THR A 106 5.75 17.45 -26.80
C THR A 106 4.41 16.97 -26.28
N VAL A 107 4.46 16.02 -25.36
CA VAL A 107 3.29 15.43 -24.70
C VAL A 107 3.25 15.84 -23.25
N THR A 108 2.08 16.24 -22.78
CA THR A 108 1.82 16.46 -21.35
C THR A 108 1.13 15.23 -20.77
N GLU A 109 1.79 14.55 -19.84
CA GLU A 109 1.29 13.41 -19.07
C GLU A 109 1.79 13.54 -17.64
N PRO A 110 0.95 14.04 -16.70
CA PRO A 110 1.35 14.27 -15.32
C PRO A 110 1.82 12.99 -14.63
N SER A 111 2.97 13.08 -13.93
CA SER A 111 3.56 11.98 -13.16
C SER A 111 3.71 10.68 -13.93
N HIS A 112 4.14 10.76 -15.18
CA HIS A 112 4.11 9.63 -16.14
C HIS A 112 5.07 8.47 -15.79
N GLY A 113 6.06 8.66 -14.94
CA GLY A 113 7.00 7.62 -14.53
C GLY A 113 7.83 6.96 -15.64
N ARG A 114 7.74 7.47 -16.88
CA ARG A 114 8.45 6.92 -18.05
C ARG A 114 9.91 7.38 -18.09
N SER A 115 10.73 6.61 -18.81
CA SER A 115 12.14 6.88 -19.02
C SER A 115 12.41 7.19 -20.51
N THR A 116 13.52 7.88 -20.78
CA THR A 116 13.98 8.08 -22.16
C THR A 116 14.23 6.73 -22.83
N SER A 117 13.81 6.59 -24.05
CA SER A 117 13.82 5.38 -24.91
C SER A 117 12.67 4.40 -24.64
N ASP A 118 11.77 4.69 -23.72
CA ASP A 118 10.53 3.91 -23.61
C ASP A 118 9.71 4.04 -24.89
N THR A 119 8.94 3.00 -25.23
CA THR A 119 8.07 3.00 -26.40
C THR A 119 6.62 3.19 -25.96
N VAL A 120 5.97 4.22 -26.50
CA VAL A 120 4.60 4.61 -26.17
C VAL A 120 3.73 4.56 -27.41
N VAL A 121 2.55 3.95 -27.29
CA VAL A 121 1.48 3.97 -28.28
C VAL A 121 0.38 4.88 -27.82
N PHE A 122 0.02 5.84 -28.66
CA PHE A 122 -1.16 6.68 -28.45
C PHE A 122 -2.39 6.05 -29.09
N ARG A 123 -3.53 6.21 -28.45
CA ARG A 123 -4.82 5.68 -28.91
C ARG A 123 -5.91 6.70 -28.66
N ASN A 124 -6.99 6.60 -29.43
CA ASN A 124 -8.17 7.48 -29.36
C ASN A 124 -7.83 8.96 -29.58
N VAL A 125 -6.90 9.24 -30.48
CA VAL A 125 -6.56 10.61 -30.88
C VAL A 125 -7.69 11.16 -31.72
N ASN A 126 -8.18 12.33 -31.39
CA ASN A 126 -9.30 12.95 -32.08
C ASN A 126 -8.84 14.03 -33.07
N GLY A 127 -9.45 14.03 -34.24
CA GLY A 127 -9.24 15.04 -35.24
C GLY A 127 -7.94 14.88 -36.06
N SER A 128 -7.36 16.01 -36.44
CA SER A 128 -6.08 16.06 -37.18
C SER A 128 -5.13 17.03 -36.50
N PRO A 129 -4.43 16.60 -35.42
CA PRO A 129 -3.53 17.45 -34.69
C PRO A 129 -2.45 18.06 -35.58
N GLY A 130 -2.32 19.39 -35.55
CA GLY A 130 -1.36 20.12 -36.41
C GLY A 130 -1.58 19.97 -37.89
N GLY A 131 -2.79 19.54 -38.33
CA GLY A 131 -3.08 19.21 -39.74
C GLY A 131 -2.60 17.82 -40.15
N VAL A 132 -2.09 17.01 -39.25
CA VAL A 132 -1.63 15.63 -39.49
C VAL A 132 -2.75 14.66 -39.12
N ALA A 133 -2.99 13.65 -39.96
CA ALA A 133 -4.03 12.65 -39.69
C ALA A 133 -3.77 11.91 -38.38
N TYR A 134 -4.82 11.66 -37.57
CA TYR A 134 -4.73 10.96 -36.27
C TYR A 134 -4.06 9.58 -36.38
N THR A 135 -4.20 8.88 -37.53
CA THR A 135 -3.57 7.59 -37.79
C THR A 135 -2.05 7.61 -37.71
N VAL A 136 -1.42 8.77 -37.93
CA VAL A 136 0.02 8.92 -37.78
C VAL A 136 0.39 8.91 -36.31
N PHE A 137 -0.41 9.50 -35.43
CA PHE A 137 -0.20 9.47 -33.98
C PHE A 137 -0.47 8.08 -33.37
N GLU A 138 -1.43 7.33 -33.95
CA GLU A 138 -1.82 5.99 -33.48
C GLU A 138 -0.96 4.88 -34.09
N ASN A 139 0.34 5.12 -34.20
CA ASN A 139 1.26 4.11 -34.73
C ASN A 139 1.31 2.89 -33.83
N SER A 140 0.93 1.73 -34.34
CA SER A 140 0.89 0.45 -33.61
C SER A 140 2.26 -0.01 -33.08
N SER A 141 3.34 0.36 -33.77
CA SER A 141 4.72 0.09 -33.29
C SER A 141 5.16 1.01 -32.20
N GLY A 142 4.38 2.06 -31.88
CA GLY A 142 4.69 3.07 -30.89
C GLY A 142 5.78 4.06 -31.31
N TYR A 143 6.01 5.01 -30.43
CA TYR A 143 7.05 6.03 -30.57
C TYR A 143 8.03 5.91 -29.43
N SER A 144 9.32 5.94 -29.75
CA SER A 144 10.36 6.09 -28.74
C SER A 144 10.35 7.53 -28.23
N ILE A 145 10.31 7.68 -26.90
CA ILE A 145 10.18 8.95 -26.26
C ILE A 145 11.51 9.47 -25.66
N THR A 146 11.62 10.78 -25.52
CA THR A 146 12.67 11.45 -24.77
C THR A 146 12.02 12.17 -23.60
N LYS A 147 12.34 11.78 -22.37
CA LYS A 147 11.84 12.43 -21.16
C LYS A 147 12.38 13.88 -21.05
N ILE A 148 11.49 14.83 -20.83
CA ILE A 148 11.83 16.24 -20.56
C ILE A 148 11.82 16.47 -19.05
N ASN A 149 10.72 16.11 -18.39
CA ASN A 149 10.54 16.19 -16.94
C ASN A 149 9.55 15.10 -16.47
N ASP A 150 9.08 15.14 -15.23
CA ASP A 150 8.16 14.13 -14.69
C ASP A 150 6.73 14.23 -15.25
N ASP A 151 6.39 15.34 -15.89
CA ASP A 151 5.05 15.63 -16.41
C ASP A 151 5.03 15.78 -17.94
N SER A 152 6.17 15.66 -18.60
CA SER A 152 6.24 15.79 -20.04
C SER A 152 7.41 15.05 -20.70
N TYR A 153 7.18 14.62 -21.91
CA TYR A 153 8.17 13.99 -22.78
C TYR A 153 7.94 14.41 -24.23
N SER A 154 8.90 14.16 -25.10
CA SER A 154 8.80 14.41 -26.53
C SER A 154 8.99 13.14 -27.35
N PHE A 155 8.45 13.13 -28.55
CA PHE A 155 8.69 12.09 -29.56
C PHE A 155 8.76 12.70 -30.94
N VAL A 156 9.28 11.94 -31.90
CA VAL A 156 9.39 12.38 -33.29
C VAL A 156 8.24 11.78 -34.10
N LEU A 157 7.40 12.64 -34.65
CA LEU A 157 6.30 12.27 -35.48
C LEU A 157 6.76 11.89 -36.90
N GLY A 158 6.10 10.93 -37.55
CA GLY A 158 6.40 10.52 -38.93
C GLY A 158 5.95 11.50 -40.03
N ALA A 159 5.29 12.60 -39.63
CA ALA A 159 4.83 13.66 -40.52
C ALA A 159 5.08 15.03 -39.92
N THR A 160 5.22 16.07 -40.75
CA THR A 160 5.49 17.43 -40.29
C THR A 160 4.17 18.19 -40.09
N PRO A 161 3.87 18.67 -38.87
CA PRO A 161 2.72 19.53 -38.63
C PRO A 161 2.80 20.83 -39.40
N THR A 162 1.66 21.28 -39.92
CA THR A 162 1.51 22.52 -40.69
C THR A 162 1.00 23.68 -39.80
N VAL A 163 0.46 23.36 -38.64
CA VAL A 163 -0.11 24.33 -37.70
C VAL A 163 0.55 24.17 -36.34
N THR A 164 0.81 25.31 -35.68
CA THR A 164 1.26 25.34 -34.29
C THR A 164 0.03 25.39 -33.39
N GLU A 165 -0.19 24.33 -32.61
CA GLU A 165 -1.35 24.22 -31.71
C GLU A 165 -1.13 23.19 -30.60
N THR A 166 -2.04 23.24 -29.61
CA THR A 166 -2.18 22.16 -28.61
C THR A 166 -3.45 21.39 -28.95
N SER A 167 -3.35 20.09 -29.18
CA SER A 167 -4.43 19.31 -29.78
C SER A 167 -4.37 17.85 -29.39
N GLY A 168 -5.30 17.02 -29.91
CA GLY A 168 -5.39 15.59 -29.63
C GLY A 168 -6.73 15.15 -29.06
N GLY A 169 -7.46 16.09 -28.44
CA GLY A 169 -8.79 15.80 -27.85
C GLY A 169 -8.73 15.39 -26.39
N MET A 170 -9.88 14.94 -25.87
CA MET A 170 -10.09 14.62 -24.44
C MET A 170 -9.99 13.12 -24.14
N THR A 171 -9.85 12.29 -25.15
CA THR A 171 -9.95 10.82 -25.03
C THR A 171 -8.62 10.11 -25.28
N VAL A 172 -7.57 10.85 -25.50
CA VAL A 172 -6.24 10.29 -25.80
C VAL A 172 -5.72 9.48 -24.63
N THR A 173 -5.25 8.28 -24.95
CA THR A 173 -4.56 7.43 -23.98
C THR A 173 -3.14 7.13 -24.46
N ALA A 174 -2.21 7.03 -23.52
CA ALA A 174 -0.84 6.60 -23.73
C ALA A 174 -0.61 5.27 -23.03
N GLY A 175 0.00 4.33 -23.69
CA GLY A 175 0.22 3.00 -23.11
C GLY A 175 1.32 2.22 -23.82
N PRO A 176 1.57 0.98 -23.38
CA PRO A 176 2.55 0.10 -24.02
C PRO A 176 2.10 -0.34 -25.40
N VAL A 177 3.04 -0.88 -26.18
CA VAL A 177 2.75 -1.48 -27.50
C VAL A 177 1.77 -2.64 -27.37
N THR A 178 1.98 -3.52 -26.42
CA THR A 178 1.10 -4.65 -26.12
C THR A 178 0.37 -4.39 -24.82
N LEU A 179 -0.96 -4.39 -24.88
CA LEU A 179 -1.79 -4.40 -23.69
C LEU A 179 -1.92 -5.85 -23.24
N THR A 180 -1.45 -6.15 -22.06
CA THR A 180 -1.76 -7.42 -21.38
C THR A 180 -3.19 -7.37 -20.87
N PRO A 181 -4.04 -8.35 -21.19
CA PRO A 181 -5.43 -8.42 -20.73
C PRO A 181 -5.51 -8.65 -19.20
#